data_cd08799925aa903700b595d5516adbe8
#
_entry.id   cd08799925aa903700b595d5516adbe8
#
_cell.length_a   1.000
_cell.length_b   1.000
_cell.length_c   1.000
_cell.angle_alpha   90.00
_cell.angle_beta   90.00
_cell.angle_gamma   90.00
#
_symmetry.space_group_name_H-M   'P 1'
#
loop_
_entity.id
_entity.type
_entity.pdbx_description
1 polymer ?
#
loop_
_entity_poly.entity_id
_entity_poly.type
_entity_poly.pdbx_seq_one_letter_code
_entity_poly.pdbx_strand_id
1 'polypeptide(L)'
;MMIAVITGDIINSRKVNSEIWLPKLKEYFSKIISDPKKWEIYRGDNFQIQVNAESALEVALCIKALIKSSNKIDVRMGIGIGEQDFKGKKITESYGTAFINSGESFENIKNNTLILKSPFNEFDDYFNPILKLLSFITNNWKPVTSETIFYTLTHRDLMQKEIAEKLSKDKTTINKALKRGGYDEIVEIINLYSIKIQQCLN
;
A
#
# COMPACT_ATOMS: atom_id res chain seq x y z
N MET A 1 2.98 -18.43 -12.04
CA MET A 1 2.12 -17.96 -10.91
C MET A 1 2.18 -16.47 -10.88
N MET A 2 1.04 -15.80 -10.98
CA MET A 2 0.99 -14.34 -11.00
C MET A 2 1.29 -13.76 -9.62
N ILE A 3 2.03 -12.65 -9.63
CA ILE A 3 2.42 -11.87 -8.46
C ILE A 3 1.98 -10.42 -8.65
N ALA A 4 2.09 -9.63 -7.59
CA ALA A 4 2.04 -8.19 -7.70
C ALA A 4 3.39 -7.57 -7.30
N VAL A 5 3.78 -6.52 -8.03
CA VAL A 5 4.89 -5.64 -7.68
C VAL A 5 4.33 -4.26 -7.40
N ILE A 6 4.70 -3.67 -6.29
CA ILE A 6 4.35 -2.29 -5.94
C ILE A 6 5.62 -1.46 -6.04
N THR A 7 5.63 -0.51 -6.96
CA THR A 7 6.69 0.50 -7.09
C THR A 7 6.17 1.83 -6.54
N GLY A 8 6.94 2.50 -5.69
CA GLY A 8 6.51 3.76 -5.10
C GLY A 8 7.63 4.70 -4.73
N ASP A 9 7.29 5.95 -4.47
CA ASP A 9 8.18 6.95 -3.88
C ASP A 9 7.47 7.78 -2.79
N ILE A 10 8.26 8.33 -1.89
CA ILE A 10 7.77 9.16 -0.78
C ILE A 10 7.71 10.62 -1.20
N ILE A 11 6.50 11.12 -1.32
CA ILE A 11 6.24 12.54 -1.66
C ILE A 11 6.69 13.43 -0.50
N ASN A 12 7.45 14.47 -0.81
CA ASN A 12 8.01 15.40 0.17
C ASN A 12 8.97 14.75 1.18
N SER A 13 9.62 13.66 0.84
CA SER A 13 10.56 12.91 1.70
C SER A 13 11.56 13.81 2.43
N ARG A 14 12.03 14.87 1.77
CA ARG A 14 12.98 15.86 2.33
C ARG A 14 12.39 16.79 3.40
N LYS A 15 11.06 16.83 3.58
CA LYS A 15 10.40 17.67 4.60
C LYS A 15 10.38 17.04 5.99
N VAL A 16 10.73 15.77 6.10
CA VAL A 16 10.74 15.01 7.35
C VAL A 16 12.02 14.18 7.41
N ASN A 17 12.69 14.20 8.57
CA ASN A 17 13.88 13.38 8.76
C ASN A 17 13.56 11.91 8.43
N SER A 18 14.35 11.29 7.56
CA SER A 18 14.16 9.89 7.14
C SER A 18 14.18 8.90 8.31
N GLU A 19 14.88 9.22 9.40
CA GLU A 19 14.90 8.40 10.62
C GLU A 19 13.51 8.21 11.27
N ILE A 20 12.53 9.06 10.94
CA ILE A 20 11.17 8.99 11.49
C ILE A 20 10.31 7.97 10.75
N TRP A 21 10.44 7.86 9.43
CA TRP A 21 9.57 7.03 8.60
C TRP A 21 10.26 5.80 7.98
N LEU A 22 11.54 5.92 7.63
CA LEU A 22 12.27 4.85 6.94
C LEU A 22 12.42 3.56 7.78
N PRO A 23 12.74 3.62 9.10
CA PRO A 23 12.78 2.42 9.94
C PRO A 23 11.42 1.72 10.01
N LYS A 24 10.33 2.48 10.15
CA LYS A 24 8.96 1.94 10.21
C LYS A 24 8.58 1.23 8.90
N LEU A 25 8.96 1.81 7.75
CA LEU A 25 8.70 1.20 6.45
C LEU A 25 9.49 -0.10 6.27
N LYS A 26 10.77 -0.11 6.67
CA LYS A 26 11.60 -1.32 6.65
C LYS A 26 11.07 -2.41 7.58
N GLU A 27 10.66 -2.05 8.78
CA GLU A 27 10.05 -2.97 9.74
C GLU A 27 8.77 -3.59 9.16
N TYR A 28 7.90 -2.77 8.58
CA TYR A 28 6.67 -3.26 7.95
C TYR A 28 6.98 -4.22 6.81
N PHE A 29 7.90 -3.89 5.89
CA PHE A 29 8.29 -4.78 4.81
C PHE A 29 8.86 -6.09 5.31
N SER A 30 9.77 -6.05 6.29
CA SER A 30 10.36 -7.26 6.88
C SER A 30 9.33 -8.13 7.61
N LYS A 31 8.27 -7.52 8.17
CA LYS A 31 7.18 -8.26 8.85
C LYS A 31 6.31 -9.02 7.85
N ILE A 32 5.98 -8.41 6.70
CA ILE A 32 5.06 -9.02 5.72
C ILE A 32 5.77 -9.88 4.66
N ILE A 33 7.09 -9.69 4.47
CA ILE A 33 7.90 -10.38 3.47
C ILE A 33 9.08 -11.07 4.15
N SER A 34 9.06 -12.39 4.18
CA SER A 34 10.14 -13.20 4.78
C SER A 34 11.41 -13.24 3.93
N ASP A 35 11.30 -13.17 2.59
CA ASP A 35 12.44 -13.14 1.67
C ASP A 35 12.93 -11.71 1.44
N PRO A 36 14.09 -11.30 2.01
CA PRO A 36 14.58 -9.93 1.87
C PRO A 36 14.91 -9.53 0.42
N LYS A 37 14.98 -10.49 -0.50
CA LYS A 37 15.19 -10.23 -1.94
C LYS A 37 13.93 -9.73 -2.64
N LYS A 38 12.77 -9.79 -2.00
CA LYS A 38 11.46 -9.39 -2.55
C LYS A 38 11.09 -7.95 -2.24
N TRP A 39 11.96 -7.17 -1.64
CA TRP A 39 11.77 -5.74 -1.47
C TRP A 39 13.10 -4.99 -1.41
N GLU A 40 13.09 -3.75 -1.82
CA GLU A 40 14.24 -2.85 -1.73
C GLU A 40 13.76 -1.39 -1.59
N ILE A 41 14.48 -0.61 -0.78
CA ILE A 41 14.35 0.84 -0.72
C ILE A 41 15.64 1.40 -1.30
N TYR A 42 15.54 2.19 -2.37
CA TYR A 42 16.68 2.68 -3.15
C TYR A 42 16.53 4.19 -3.44
N ARG A 43 17.62 4.83 -3.83
CA ARG A 43 17.68 6.29 -4.09
C ARG A 43 17.16 7.17 -2.95
N GLY A 44 17.05 6.61 -1.73
CA GLY A 44 16.65 7.31 -0.51
C GLY A 44 15.15 7.25 -0.19
N ASP A 45 14.27 7.35 -1.18
CA ASP A 45 12.82 7.45 -1.00
C ASP A 45 11.99 6.60 -1.97
N ASN A 46 12.62 5.94 -2.92
CA ASN A 46 11.96 5.00 -3.82
C ASN A 46 11.96 3.61 -3.22
N PHE A 47 10.94 2.83 -3.49
CA PHE A 47 10.89 1.43 -3.07
C PHE A 47 10.21 0.55 -4.12
N GLN A 48 10.52 -0.73 -4.03
CA GLN A 48 9.84 -1.78 -4.78
C GLN A 48 9.62 -2.98 -3.85
N ILE A 49 8.43 -3.58 -3.90
CA ILE A 49 8.05 -4.72 -3.07
C ILE A 49 7.20 -5.69 -3.88
N GLN A 50 7.51 -6.98 -3.78
CA GLN A 50 6.76 -8.08 -4.38
C GLN A 50 5.86 -8.70 -3.33
N VAL A 51 4.57 -8.84 -3.66
CA VAL A 51 3.55 -9.45 -2.81
C VAL A 51 2.66 -10.40 -3.61
N ASN A 52 1.76 -11.13 -2.96
CA ASN A 52 0.71 -11.85 -3.65
C ASN A 52 -0.27 -10.88 -4.31
N ALA A 53 -0.79 -11.22 -5.48
CA ALA A 53 -1.70 -10.36 -6.23
C ALA A 53 -2.94 -9.98 -5.40
N GLU A 54 -3.50 -10.91 -4.64
CA GLU A 54 -4.70 -10.73 -3.82
C GLU A 54 -4.52 -9.73 -2.68
N SER A 55 -3.31 -9.59 -2.15
CA SER A 55 -2.99 -8.70 -1.02
C SER A 55 -2.47 -7.34 -1.45
N ALA A 56 -2.26 -7.11 -2.74
CA ALA A 56 -1.54 -5.92 -3.22
C ALA A 56 -2.23 -4.60 -2.84
N LEU A 57 -3.55 -4.51 -2.92
CA LEU A 57 -4.27 -3.31 -2.53
C LEU A 57 -4.19 -3.03 -1.02
N GLU A 58 -4.35 -4.07 -0.19
CA GLU A 58 -4.23 -3.94 1.26
C GLU A 58 -2.83 -3.46 1.66
N VAL A 59 -1.78 -4.08 1.09
CA VAL A 59 -0.39 -3.69 1.35
C VAL A 59 -0.15 -2.24 0.92
N ALA A 60 -0.63 -1.81 -0.25
CA ALA A 60 -0.50 -0.44 -0.71
C ALA A 60 -1.20 0.56 0.24
N LEU A 61 -2.39 0.24 0.72
CA LEU A 61 -3.12 1.09 1.68
C LEU A 61 -2.46 1.12 3.06
N CYS A 62 -1.87 0.02 3.51
CA CYS A 62 -1.05 -0.02 4.72
C CYS A 62 0.19 0.87 4.58
N ILE A 63 0.91 0.79 3.44
CA ILE A 63 2.06 1.67 3.17
C ILE A 63 1.61 3.14 3.19
N LYS A 64 0.49 3.47 2.54
CA LYS A 64 -0.09 4.81 2.52
C LYS A 64 -0.37 5.32 3.93
N ALA A 65 -1.04 4.52 4.75
CA ALA A 65 -1.38 4.86 6.12
C ALA A 65 -0.12 5.03 7.00
N LEU A 66 0.85 4.12 6.88
CA LEU A 66 2.11 4.18 7.61
C LEU A 66 2.89 5.48 7.31
N ILE A 67 3.07 5.81 6.05
CA ILE A 67 3.83 7.01 5.64
C ILE A 67 3.11 8.28 6.10
N LYS A 68 1.81 8.38 5.87
CA LYS A 68 1.03 9.56 6.29
C LYS A 68 0.95 9.76 7.80
N SER A 69 1.18 8.72 8.61
CA SER A 69 1.27 8.85 10.07
C SER A 69 2.44 9.74 10.50
N SER A 70 3.48 9.88 9.66
CA SER A 70 4.66 10.70 9.94
C SER A 70 4.49 12.19 9.63
N ASN A 71 3.27 12.66 9.28
CA ASN A 71 2.92 14.03 8.94
C ASN A 71 3.78 14.64 7.82
N LYS A 72 3.21 15.57 7.05
CA LYS A 72 3.87 16.33 5.95
C LYS A 72 4.43 15.50 4.78
N ILE A 73 4.45 14.19 4.87
CA ILE A 73 4.84 13.30 3.77
C ILE A 73 3.66 12.46 3.30
N ASP A 74 3.76 11.94 2.10
CA ASP A 74 2.79 11.06 1.48
C ASP A 74 3.53 10.03 0.62
N VAL A 75 2.81 9.13 -0.04
CA VAL A 75 3.40 8.15 -0.96
C VAL A 75 2.52 8.03 -2.20
N ARG A 76 3.16 7.88 -3.36
CA ARG A 76 2.51 7.45 -4.58
C ARG A 76 3.03 6.09 -5.00
N MET A 77 2.14 5.25 -5.52
CA MET A 77 2.41 3.85 -5.80
C MET A 77 1.73 3.39 -7.09
N GLY A 78 2.48 2.65 -7.91
CA GLY A 78 1.96 1.86 -9.02
C GLY A 78 1.96 0.38 -8.65
N ILE A 79 0.82 -0.28 -8.80
CA ILE A 79 0.68 -1.73 -8.63
C ILE A 79 0.72 -2.37 -10.01
N GLY A 80 1.67 -3.29 -10.24
CA GLY A 80 1.72 -4.12 -11.43
C GLY A 80 1.43 -5.57 -11.09
N ILE A 81 0.44 -6.16 -11.76
CA ILE A 81 0.10 -7.58 -11.64
C ILE A 81 0.59 -8.29 -12.89
N GLY A 82 1.17 -9.47 -12.74
CA GLY A 82 1.70 -10.25 -13.86
C GLY A 82 2.60 -11.39 -13.40
N GLU A 83 3.43 -11.87 -14.29
CA GLU A 83 4.39 -12.94 -14.03
C GLU A 83 5.77 -12.41 -13.67
N GLN A 84 6.54 -13.24 -13.00
CA GLN A 84 7.97 -13.03 -12.78
C GLN A 84 8.74 -14.05 -13.63
N ASP A 85 9.43 -13.58 -14.66
CA ASP A 85 10.18 -14.43 -15.58
C ASP A 85 11.62 -14.69 -15.07
N PHE A 86 12.19 -13.71 -14.37
CA PHE A 86 13.54 -13.81 -13.80
C PHE A 86 13.59 -13.25 -12.38
N LYS A 87 14.20 -14.02 -11.46
CA LYS A 87 14.46 -13.62 -10.08
C LYS A 87 15.93 -13.25 -9.91
N GLY A 88 16.22 -11.96 -9.76
CA GLY A 88 17.54 -11.41 -9.49
C GLY A 88 18.01 -11.62 -8.05
N LYS A 89 19.21 -11.16 -7.74
CA LYS A 89 19.74 -11.11 -6.36
C LYS A 89 18.97 -10.10 -5.51
N LYS A 90 18.46 -9.04 -6.14
CA LYS A 90 17.58 -8.00 -5.58
C LYS A 90 16.32 -7.90 -6.41
N ILE A 91 15.24 -7.35 -5.82
CA ILE A 91 13.99 -7.13 -6.55
C ILE A 91 14.19 -6.22 -7.76
N THR A 92 15.03 -5.19 -7.66
CA THR A 92 15.33 -4.24 -8.74
C THR A 92 16.10 -4.83 -9.92
N GLU A 93 16.66 -6.03 -9.75
CA GLU A 93 17.31 -6.82 -10.80
C GLU A 93 16.36 -7.89 -11.38
N SER A 94 15.16 -8.04 -10.81
CA SER A 94 14.16 -9.01 -11.24
C SER A 94 13.35 -8.47 -12.44
N TYR A 95 12.80 -9.38 -13.24
CA TYR A 95 12.14 -9.04 -14.48
C TYR A 95 10.89 -9.91 -14.70
N GLY A 96 9.93 -9.36 -15.44
CA GLY A 96 8.67 -9.99 -15.82
C GLY A 96 7.56 -8.98 -16.00
N THR A 97 6.38 -9.43 -16.47
CA THR A 97 5.27 -8.52 -16.76
C THR A 97 4.74 -7.78 -15.54
N ALA A 98 4.84 -8.36 -14.33
CA ALA A 98 4.48 -7.67 -13.10
C ALA A 98 5.35 -6.42 -12.86
N PHE A 99 6.65 -6.51 -13.14
CA PHE A 99 7.61 -5.41 -13.01
C PHE A 99 7.37 -4.32 -14.04
N ILE A 100 7.14 -4.71 -15.31
CA ILE A 100 6.80 -3.78 -16.41
C ILE A 100 5.52 -3.02 -16.06
N ASN A 101 4.44 -3.75 -15.70
CA ASN A 101 3.15 -3.17 -15.37
C ASN A 101 3.26 -2.20 -14.16
N SER A 102 4.06 -2.53 -13.16
CA SER A 102 4.30 -1.68 -11.99
C SER A 102 5.03 -0.39 -12.36
N GLY A 103 6.06 -0.47 -13.21
CA GLY A 103 6.79 0.69 -13.72
C GLY A 103 5.90 1.61 -14.55
N GLU A 104 5.17 1.06 -15.51
CA GLU A 104 4.23 1.83 -16.35
C GLU A 104 3.11 2.47 -15.53
N SER A 105 2.55 1.77 -14.55
CA SER A 105 1.58 2.33 -13.62
C SER A 105 2.18 3.51 -12.87
N PHE A 106 3.38 3.34 -12.33
CA PHE A 106 4.05 4.38 -11.55
C PHE A 106 4.37 5.62 -12.38
N GLU A 107 4.86 5.45 -13.62
CA GLU A 107 5.16 6.56 -14.55
C GLU A 107 3.88 7.31 -14.98
N ASN A 108 2.75 6.61 -15.10
CA ASN A 108 1.48 7.18 -15.48
C ASN A 108 0.69 7.85 -14.32
N ILE A 109 1.22 7.83 -13.10
CA ILE A 109 0.63 8.56 -11.97
C ILE A 109 0.74 10.07 -12.24
N LYS A 110 -0.41 10.73 -12.51
CA LYS A 110 -0.50 12.18 -12.69
C LYS A 110 -0.92 12.87 -11.39
N ASN A 111 -2.23 12.92 -11.15
CA ASN A 111 -2.84 13.57 -9.98
C ASN A 111 -3.32 12.56 -8.91
N ASN A 112 -3.19 11.28 -9.18
CA ASN A 112 -3.53 10.20 -8.26
C ASN A 112 -2.30 9.82 -7.42
N THR A 113 -2.51 9.05 -6.37
CA THR A 113 -1.42 8.49 -5.56
C THR A 113 -1.40 6.97 -5.59
N LEU A 114 -2.37 6.37 -6.27
CA LEU A 114 -2.48 4.92 -6.44
C LEU A 114 -3.11 4.60 -7.79
N ILE A 115 -2.47 3.72 -8.55
CA ILE A 115 -2.94 3.21 -9.84
C ILE A 115 -2.50 1.77 -9.99
N LEU A 116 -3.21 0.97 -10.77
CA LEU A 116 -2.81 -0.40 -11.08
C LEU A 116 -2.79 -0.66 -12.59
N LYS A 117 -2.01 -1.68 -12.97
CA LYS A 117 -2.01 -2.30 -14.30
C LYS A 117 -1.85 -3.80 -14.16
N SER A 118 -2.67 -4.55 -14.90
CA SER A 118 -2.66 -6.01 -14.96
C SER A 118 -2.77 -6.48 -16.41
N PRO A 119 -2.70 -7.79 -16.70
CA PRO A 119 -3.04 -8.34 -18.01
C PRO A 119 -4.56 -8.39 -18.25
N PHE A 120 -5.39 -7.96 -17.30
CA PHE A 120 -6.85 -8.04 -17.33
C PHE A 120 -7.47 -6.66 -17.51
N ASN A 121 -7.68 -6.22 -18.75
CA ASN A 121 -8.16 -4.85 -19.04
C ASN A 121 -9.47 -4.52 -18.32
N GLU A 122 -10.45 -5.43 -18.29
CA GLU A 122 -11.74 -5.21 -17.61
C GLU A 122 -11.56 -5.00 -16.09
N PHE A 123 -10.62 -5.72 -15.48
CA PHE A 123 -10.28 -5.53 -14.07
C PHE A 123 -9.64 -4.14 -13.83
N ASP A 124 -8.72 -3.73 -14.71
CA ASP A 124 -8.07 -2.43 -14.63
C ASP A 124 -9.07 -1.28 -14.81
N ASP A 125 -9.96 -1.39 -15.80
CA ASP A 125 -11.01 -0.41 -16.07
C ASP A 125 -12.01 -0.28 -14.91
N TYR A 126 -12.27 -1.39 -14.22
CA TYR A 126 -13.14 -1.41 -13.03
C TYR A 126 -12.45 -0.81 -11.80
N PHE A 127 -11.18 -1.19 -11.53
CA PHE A 127 -10.52 -0.80 -10.28
C PHE A 127 -9.83 0.57 -10.32
N ASN A 128 -9.30 1.05 -11.45
CA ASN A 128 -8.63 2.34 -11.48
C ASN A 128 -9.53 3.53 -11.11
N PRO A 129 -10.83 3.60 -11.49
CA PRO A 129 -11.75 4.61 -10.94
C PRO A 129 -11.92 4.52 -9.41
N ILE A 130 -11.98 3.30 -8.85
CA ILE A 130 -12.06 3.07 -7.40
C ILE A 130 -10.77 3.55 -6.72
N LEU A 131 -9.60 3.22 -7.28
CA LEU A 131 -8.30 3.65 -6.75
C LEU A 131 -8.14 5.18 -6.80
N LYS A 132 -8.72 5.84 -7.81
CA LYS A 132 -8.78 7.30 -7.87
C LYS A 132 -9.61 7.87 -6.73
N LEU A 133 -10.76 7.27 -6.44
CA LEU A 133 -11.61 7.68 -5.31
C LEU A 133 -10.90 7.39 -3.96
N LEU A 134 -10.26 6.23 -3.83
CA LEU A 134 -9.43 5.90 -2.65
C LEU A 134 -8.28 6.90 -2.47
N SER A 135 -7.62 7.31 -3.56
CA SER A 135 -6.59 8.34 -3.52
C SER A 135 -7.13 9.66 -2.97
N PHE A 136 -8.33 10.08 -3.41
CA PHE A 136 -8.97 11.29 -2.90
C PHE A 136 -9.25 11.20 -1.40
N ILE A 137 -9.77 10.07 -0.92
CA ILE A 137 -10.04 9.84 0.51
C ILE A 137 -8.73 9.82 1.30
N THR A 138 -7.79 8.98 0.89
CA THR A 138 -6.55 8.71 1.64
C THR A 138 -5.58 9.90 1.63
N ASN A 139 -5.59 10.73 0.59
CA ASN A 139 -4.81 11.97 0.56
C ASN A 139 -5.21 12.95 1.66
N ASN A 140 -6.47 12.91 2.11
CA ASN A 140 -7.01 13.75 3.19
C ASN A 140 -6.75 13.19 4.61
N TRP A 141 -6.21 12.00 4.74
CA TRP A 141 -5.89 11.44 6.04
C TRP A 141 -4.90 12.30 6.82
N LYS A 142 -5.20 12.53 8.09
CA LYS A 142 -4.31 13.20 9.04
C LYS A 142 -3.50 12.16 9.82
N PRO A 143 -2.39 12.52 10.47
CA PRO A 143 -1.51 11.55 11.15
C PRO A 143 -2.22 10.59 12.09
N VAL A 144 -3.11 11.09 12.96
CA VAL A 144 -3.87 10.25 13.90
C VAL A 144 -4.78 9.26 13.15
N THR A 145 -5.47 9.72 12.09
CA THR A 145 -6.31 8.85 11.26
C THR A 145 -5.47 7.77 10.59
N SER A 146 -4.34 8.16 9.99
CA SER A 146 -3.44 7.26 9.29
C SER A 146 -2.84 6.22 10.22
N GLU A 147 -2.34 6.62 11.38
CA GLU A 147 -1.80 5.72 12.40
C GLU A 147 -2.87 4.72 12.88
N THR A 148 -4.10 5.20 13.15
CA THR A 148 -5.20 4.34 13.58
C THR A 148 -5.57 3.33 12.50
N ILE A 149 -5.71 3.76 11.23
CA ILE A 149 -6.02 2.87 10.11
C ILE A 149 -4.92 1.84 9.89
N PHE A 150 -3.65 2.27 9.87
CA PHE A 150 -2.53 1.34 9.74
C PHE A 150 -2.55 0.26 10.81
N TYR A 151 -2.70 0.69 12.07
CA TYR A 151 -2.70 -0.25 13.18
C TYR A 151 -3.89 -1.21 13.13
N THR A 152 -5.09 -0.72 12.78
CA THR A 152 -6.29 -1.55 12.67
C THR A 152 -6.22 -2.52 11.49
N LEU A 153 -5.73 -2.11 10.32
CA LEU A 153 -5.55 -3.00 9.17
C LEU A 153 -4.54 -4.12 9.46
N THR A 154 -3.47 -3.82 10.19
CA THR A 154 -2.41 -4.79 10.50
C THR A 154 -2.70 -5.67 11.73
N HIS A 155 -3.77 -5.39 12.49
CA HIS A 155 -4.19 -6.12 13.69
C HIS A 155 -5.72 -6.27 13.71
N ARG A 156 -6.26 -6.92 12.69
CA ARG A 156 -7.72 -7.09 12.49
C ARG A 156 -8.39 -7.96 13.54
N ASP A 157 -7.61 -8.75 14.29
CA ASP A 157 -8.03 -9.58 15.42
C ASP A 157 -8.28 -8.80 16.70
N LEU A 158 -7.77 -7.57 16.82
CA LEU A 158 -7.92 -6.74 18.01
C LEU A 158 -9.22 -5.95 18.02
N MET A 159 -9.84 -5.85 19.20
CA MET A 159 -10.98 -4.95 19.42
C MET A 159 -10.52 -3.49 19.50
N GLN A 160 -11.43 -2.55 19.19
CA GLN A 160 -11.15 -1.11 19.24
C GLN A 160 -10.63 -0.63 20.60
N LYS A 161 -11.00 -1.30 21.71
CA LYS A 161 -10.48 -0.99 23.06
C LYS A 161 -8.99 -1.31 23.15
N GLU A 162 -8.58 -2.46 22.65
CA GLU A 162 -7.19 -2.91 22.66
C GLU A 162 -6.33 -2.04 21.75
N ILE A 163 -6.85 -1.65 20.57
CA ILE A 163 -6.21 -0.69 19.67
C ILE A 163 -6.01 0.66 20.38
N ALA A 164 -7.01 1.14 21.11
CA ALA A 164 -6.94 2.37 21.87
C ALA A 164 -5.82 2.34 22.94
N GLU A 165 -5.75 1.25 23.69
CA GLU A 165 -4.69 1.03 24.69
C GLU A 165 -3.30 1.00 24.03
N LYS A 166 -3.13 0.26 22.94
CA LYS A 166 -1.85 0.16 22.20
C LYS A 166 -1.38 1.49 21.61
N LEU A 167 -2.31 2.30 21.12
CA LEU A 167 -2.00 3.61 20.56
C LEU A 167 -1.97 4.74 21.63
N SER A 168 -2.20 4.42 22.92
CA SER A 168 -2.31 5.40 23.99
C SER A 168 -3.33 6.50 23.68
N LYS A 169 -4.50 6.10 23.17
CA LYS A 169 -5.62 6.98 22.82
C LYS A 169 -6.90 6.49 23.48
N ASP A 170 -7.88 7.37 23.63
CA ASP A 170 -9.22 6.98 24.08
C ASP A 170 -10.02 6.32 22.93
N LYS A 171 -10.98 5.45 23.30
CA LYS A 171 -11.82 4.72 22.35
C LYS A 171 -12.60 5.65 21.41
N THR A 172 -13.02 6.82 21.89
CA THR A 172 -13.77 7.80 21.10
C THR A 172 -12.88 8.38 19.99
N THR A 173 -11.62 8.66 20.29
CA THR A 173 -10.61 9.11 19.32
C THR A 173 -10.41 8.04 18.22
N ILE A 174 -10.24 6.76 18.60
CA ILE A 174 -10.11 5.66 17.65
C ILE A 174 -11.35 5.57 16.73
N ASN A 175 -12.55 5.53 17.32
CA ASN A 175 -13.79 5.44 16.55
C ASN A 175 -13.95 6.61 15.57
N LYS A 176 -13.71 7.86 16.03
CA LYS A 176 -13.76 9.05 15.17
C LYS A 176 -12.69 9.01 14.06
N ALA A 177 -11.50 8.47 14.34
CA ALA A 177 -10.43 8.33 13.35
C ALA A 177 -10.80 7.31 12.28
N LEU A 178 -11.32 6.14 12.64
CA LEU A 178 -11.76 5.10 11.71
C LEU A 178 -12.90 5.61 10.82
N LYS A 179 -13.96 6.19 11.39
CA LYS A 179 -15.08 6.76 10.62
C LYS A 179 -14.62 7.86 9.65
N ARG A 180 -13.77 8.78 10.11
CA ARG A 180 -13.25 9.86 9.27
C ARG A 180 -12.36 9.36 8.16
N GLY A 181 -11.68 8.26 8.41
CA GLY A 181 -10.78 7.62 7.45
C GLY A 181 -11.45 6.74 6.43
N GLY A 182 -12.75 6.43 6.59
CA GLY A 182 -13.49 5.51 5.72
C GLY A 182 -13.02 4.06 5.89
N TYR A 183 -12.74 3.63 7.13
CA TYR A 183 -12.15 2.32 7.38
C TYR A 183 -13.03 1.17 6.90
N ASP A 184 -14.33 1.22 7.17
CA ASP A 184 -15.26 0.15 6.82
C ASP A 184 -15.37 0.03 5.29
N GLU A 185 -15.50 1.15 4.59
CA GLU A 185 -15.55 1.22 3.12
C GLU A 185 -14.23 0.72 2.49
N ILE A 186 -13.10 1.05 3.10
CA ILE A 186 -11.79 0.58 2.65
C ILE A 186 -11.67 -0.95 2.79
N VAL A 187 -12.12 -1.52 3.89
CA VAL A 187 -12.12 -2.97 4.11
C VAL A 187 -13.00 -3.68 3.08
N GLU A 188 -14.18 -3.13 2.78
CA GLU A 188 -15.06 -3.67 1.74
C GLU A 188 -14.37 -3.66 0.35
N ILE A 189 -13.69 -2.55 0.00
CA ILE A 189 -12.96 -2.45 -1.28
C ILE A 189 -11.77 -3.41 -1.33
N ILE A 190 -11.02 -3.58 -0.23
CA ILE A 190 -9.92 -4.56 -0.15
C ILE A 190 -10.45 -5.97 -0.38
N ASN A 191 -11.55 -6.34 0.25
CA ASN A 191 -12.16 -7.66 0.08
C ASN A 191 -12.69 -7.87 -1.35
N LEU A 192 -13.36 -6.86 -1.91
CA LEU A 192 -13.82 -6.89 -3.30
C LEU A 192 -12.65 -7.07 -4.27
N TYR A 193 -11.56 -6.33 -4.07
CA TYR A 193 -10.33 -6.44 -4.87
C TYR A 193 -9.78 -7.87 -4.82
N SER A 194 -9.61 -8.42 -3.61
CA SER A 194 -9.08 -9.78 -3.43
C SER A 194 -9.93 -10.83 -4.14
N ILE A 195 -11.27 -10.76 -4.00
CA ILE A 195 -12.19 -11.69 -4.67
C ILE A 195 -12.11 -11.54 -6.20
N LYS A 196 -12.11 -10.31 -6.71
CA LYS A 196 -12.12 -10.05 -8.15
C LYS A 196 -10.82 -10.46 -8.82
N ILE A 197 -9.67 -10.19 -8.21
CA ILE A 197 -8.40 -10.62 -8.81
C ILE A 197 -8.27 -12.15 -8.77
N GLN A 198 -8.73 -12.84 -7.73
CA GLN A 198 -8.77 -14.29 -7.71
C GLN A 198 -9.60 -14.89 -8.85
N GLN A 199 -10.74 -14.25 -9.18
CA GLN A 199 -11.56 -14.67 -10.33
C GLN A 199 -10.82 -14.53 -11.66
N CYS A 200 -9.94 -13.55 -11.81
CA CYS A 200 -9.10 -13.37 -12.99
C CYS A 200 -7.92 -14.34 -13.05
N LEU A 201 -7.45 -14.83 -11.89
CA LEU A 201 -6.30 -15.73 -11.81
C LEU A 201 -6.64 -17.22 -12.01
N ASN A 202 -7.91 -17.59 -11.87
CA ASN A 202 -8.45 -18.94 -12.07
C ASN A 202 -9.01 -19.13 -13.47
#